data_ae133ec97573c376aa980692df64a96f
#
_entry.id   ae133ec97573c376aa980692df64a96f
#
_cell.length_a   1.000
_cell.length_b   1.000
_cell.length_c   1.000
_cell.angle_alpha   90.00
_cell.angle_beta   90.00
_cell.angle_gamma   90.00
#
_symmetry.space_group_name_H-M   'P 1'
#
loop_
_entity.id
_entity.type
_entity.pdbx_description
1 polymer ?
#
loop_
_entity_poly.entity_id
_entity_poly.type
_entity_poly.pdbx_seq_one_letter_code
_entity_poly.pdbx_strand_id
1 'polypeptide(L)'
;MERLMRYKTLQCFLAALIMIVFLAPAAYASGTPDAYEASANAVSEKYIGKTVPGACVVISEYDNTVFAKGYGFADLENNTAMDPETTVFEWGSISKTFVWVSVMQLVEDRKIDLETDIRTYLPDGFLKNLRFA
;
A
#
# COMPACT_ATOMS: atom_id res chain seq x y z
N MET A 1 23.51 -34.92 -37.00
CA MET A 1 23.70 -33.43 -37.21
C MET A 1 22.41 -32.64 -37.02
N GLU A 2 21.28 -33.07 -37.55
CA GLU A 2 19.97 -32.35 -37.42
C GLU A 2 19.47 -32.17 -35.98
N ARG A 3 19.62 -33.17 -35.11
CA ARG A 3 19.16 -33.04 -33.71
C ARG A 3 19.91 -31.94 -32.93
N LEU A 4 21.20 -31.79 -33.19
CA LEU A 4 22.02 -30.72 -32.52
C LEU A 4 21.66 -29.32 -32.99
N MET A 5 21.28 -29.17 -34.25
CA MET A 5 20.83 -27.90 -34.82
C MET A 5 19.46 -27.48 -34.26
N ARG A 6 18.54 -28.41 -34.08
CA ARG A 6 17.22 -28.16 -33.48
C ARG A 6 17.32 -27.74 -32.00
N TYR A 7 18.27 -28.29 -31.25
CA TYR A 7 18.54 -27.86 -29.87
C TYR A 7 19.08 -26.44 -29.77
N LYS A 8 20.01 -26.08 -30.64
CA LYS A 8 20.58 -24.71 -30.67
C LYS A 8 19.55 -23.65 -31.07
N THR A 9 18.71 -23.95 -32.06
CA THR A 9 17.60 -23.05 -32.43
C THR A 9 16.57 -22.91 -31.31
N LEU A 10 16.20 -23.99 -30.62
CA LEU A 10 15.27 -23.94 -29.50
C LEU A 10 15.84 -23.14 -28.31
N GLN A 11 17.13 -23.29 -28.02
CA GLN A 11 17.83 -22.50 -26.99
C GLN A 11 17.89 -21.00 -27.34
N CYS A 12 18.13 -20.67 -28.61
CA CYS A 12 18.13 -19.29 -29.07
C CYS A 12 16.73 -18.66 -28.99
N PHE A 13 15.67 -19.41 -29.33
CA PHE A 13 14.28 -18.95 -29.17
C PHE A 13 13.89 -18.77 -27.71
N LEU A 14 14.30 -19.68 -26.82
CA LEU A 14 14.03 -19.58 -25.39
C LEU A 14 14.77 -18.40 -24.77
N ALA A 15 16.04 -18.19 -25.14
CA ALA A 15 16.83 -17.05 -24.70
C ALA A 15 16.27 -15.72 -25.21
N ALA A 16 15.81 -15.64 -26.46
CA ALA A 16 15.14 -14.47 -27.02
C ALA A 16 13.80 -14.19 -26.33
N LEU A 17 13.02 -15.23 -26.02
CA LEU A 17 11.75 -15.09 -25.30
C LEU A 17 11.97 -14.58 -23.87
N ILE A 18 12.98 -15.08 -23.16
CA ILE A 18 13.34 -14.62 -21.82
C ILE A 18 13.84 -13.15 -21.89
N MET A 19 14.60 -12.79 -22.90
CA MET A 19 15.12 -11.44 -23.08
C MET A 19 13.98 -10.44 -23.37
N ILE A 20 12.94 -10.84 -24.10
CA ILE A 20 11.76 -10.01 -24.35
C ILE A 20 10.96 -9.78 -23.05
N VAL A 21 10.88 -10.76 -22.17
CA VAL A 21 10.22 -10.62 -20.87
C VAL A 21 11.00 -9.67 -19.93
N PHE A 22 12.34 -9.65 -20.01
CA PHE A 22 13.16 -8.71 -19.23
C PHE A 22 13.31 -7.32 -19.88
N LEU A 23 13.04 -7.19 -21.18
CA LEU A 23 13.06 -5.91 -21.91
C LEU A 23 11.65 -5.30 -22.09
N ALA A 24 10.60 -5.97 -21.64
CA ALA A 24 9.33 -5.29 -21.45
C ALA A 24 9.59 -4.26 -20.34
N PRO A 25 9.66 -2.95 -20.64
CA PRO A 25 9.57 -1.98 -19.58
C PRO A 25 8.28 -2.37 -18.86
N ALA A 26 8.34 -2.56 -17.57
CA ALA A 26 7.15 -2.45 -16.76
C ALA A 26 6.66 -1.04 -17.08
N ALA A 27 5.79 -0.94 -18.07
CA ALA A 27 4.97 0.23 -18.26
C ALA A 27 4.07 0.24 -17.01
N TYR A 28 4.63 0.67 -15.90
CA TYR A 28 3.84 1.31 -14.90
C TYR A 28 3.20 2.46 -15.66
N ALA A 29 1.95 2.28 -16.02
CA ALA A 29 1.13 3.36 -16.54
C ALA A 29 1.04 4.35 -15.38
N SER A 30 2.02 5.26 -15.30
CA SER A 30 1.87 6.47 -14.52
C SER A 30 0.67 7.17 -15.15
N GLY A 31 -0.42 7.21 -14.41
CA GLY A 31 -1.61 7.92 -14.87
C GLY A 31 -1.24 9.40 -14.99
N THR A 32 -1.88 10.08 -15.91
CA THR A 32 -1.81 11.54 -15.91
C THR A 32 -2.64 12.08 -14.74
N PRO A 33 -2.34 13.27 -14.19
CA PRO A 33 -3.16 13.93 -13.17
C PRO A 33 -4.65 13.93 -13.55
N ASP A 34 -4.98 14.17 -14.81
CA ASP A 34 -6.37 14.15 -15.34
C ASP A 34 -7.01 12.76 -15.23
N ALA A 35 -6.26 11.69 -15.48
CA ALA A 35 -6.76 10.32 -15.35
C ALA A 35 -7.01 9.94 -13.89
N TYR A 36 -6.16 10.41 -12.97
CA TYR A 36 -6.35 10.24 -11.53
C TYR A 36 -7.58 11.01 -11.05
N GLU A 37 -7.73 12.25 -11.50
CA GLU A 37 -8.91 13.06 -11.17
C GLU A 37 -10.20 12.42 -11.68
N ALA A 38 -10.26 11.99 -12.93
CA ALA A 38 -11.43 11.33 -13.50
C ALA A 38 -11.82 10.07 -12.70
N SER A 39 -10.85 9.26 -12.33
CA SER A 39 -11.07 8.04 -11.55
C SER A 39 -11.55 8.36 -10.13
N ALA A 40 -10.94 9.33 -9.48
CA ALA A 40 -11.30 9.76 -8.13
C ALA A 40 -12.70 10.39 -8.11
N ASN A 41 -13.05 11.22 -9.09
CA ASN A 41 -14.38 11.81 -9.24
C ASN A 41 -15.44 10.71 -9.39
N ALA A 42 -15.23 9.73 -10.28
CA ALA A 42 -16.19 8.66 -10.54
C ALA A 42 -16.47 7.81 -9.30
N VAL A 43 -15.46 7.55 -8.46
CA VAL A 43 -15.64 6.85 -7.18
C VAL A 43 -16.34 7.76 -6.17
N SER A 44 -15.93 9.02 -6.05
CA SER A 44 -16.47 9.97 -5.09
C SER A 44 -17.96 10.24 -5.31
N GLU A 45 -18.39 10.47 -6.54
CA GLU A 45 -19.80 10.67 -6.90
C GLU A 45 -20.70 9.51 -6.47
N LYS A 46 -20.16 8.32 -6.37
CA LYS A 46 -20.89 7.13 -5.95
C LYS A 46 -21.19 7.11 -4.45
N TYR A 47 -20.31 7.65 -3.63
CA TYR A 47 -20.34 7.47 -2.18
C TYR A 47 -20.51 8.77 -1.38
N ILE A 48 -19.93 9.89 -1.84
CA ILE A 48 -19.97 11.16 -1.11
C ILE A 48 -21.38 11.72 -1.05
N GLY A 49 -21.78 12.14 0.15
CA GLY A 49 -23.14 12.64 0.42
C GLY A 49 -24.23 11.56 0.44
N LYS A 50 -23.86 10.27 0.28
CA LYS A 50 -24.79 9.12 0.32
C LYS A 50 -24.46 8.17 1.46
N THR A 51 -23.23 7.69 1.51
CA THR A 51 -22.75 6.73 2.51
C THR A 51 -21.65 7.29 3.41
N VAL A 52 -20.88 8.22 2.89
CA VAL A 52 -19.84 8.92 3.67
C VAL A 52 -19.95 10.43 3.45
N PRO A 53 -19.69 11.25 4.48
CA PRO A 53 -19.79 12.70 4.38
C PRO A 53 -18.70 13.34 3.53
N GLY A 54 -17.51 12.76 3.55
CA GLY A 54 -16.36 13.26 2.81
C GLY A 54 -15.24 12.26 2.73
N ALA A 55 -14.27 12.52 1.87
CA ALA A 55 -13.06 11.74 1.69
C ALA A 55 -11.92 12.61 1.15
N CYS A 56 -10.68 12.20 1.44
CA CYS A 56 -9.50 12.69 0.74
C CYS A 56 -8.91 11.57 -0.12
N VAL A 57 -8.53 11.92 -1.33
CA VAL A 57 -7.75 11.04 -2.21
C VAL A 57 -6.40 11.69 -2.46
N VAL A 58 -5.34 10.97 -2.09
CA VAL A 58 -3.96 11.39 -2.31
C VAL A 58 -3.25 10.27 -3.06
N ILE A 59 -2.59 10.60 -4.15
CA ILE A 59 -1.78 9.65 -4.93
C ILE A 59 -0.35 10.19 -4.93
N SER A 60 0.59 9.35 -4.52
CA SER A 60 2.01 9.67 -4.52
C SER A 60 2.76 8.70 -5.42
N GLU A 61 3.67 9.24 -6.21
CA GLU A 61 4.64 8.47 -7.00
C GLU A 61 6.03 8.78 -6.46
N TYR A 62 6.70 7.75 -5.93
CA TYR A 62 7.94 7.91 -5.17
C TYR A 62 7.72 8.92 -4.00
N ASP A 63 8.49 10.00 -3.94
CA ASP A 63 8.41 11.02 -2.90
C ASP A 63 7.55 12.24 -3.29
N ASN A 64 6.84 12.17 -4.44
CA ASN A 64 6.05 13.28 -4.94
C ASN A 64 4.55 12.98 -4.87
N THR A 65 3.77 13.92 -4.34
CA THR A 65 2.31 13.88 -4.47
C THR A 65 1.94 14.33 -5.88
N VAL A 66 1.38 13.40 -6.67
CA VAL A 66 0.96 13.66 -8.06
C VAL A 66 -0.51 14.02 -8.18
N PHE A 67 -1.30 13.72 -7.15
CA PHE A 67 -2.71 14.09 -7.06
C PHE A 67 -3.13 14.18 -5.60
N ALA A 68 -3.87 15.23 -5.25
CA ALA A 68 -4.50 15.38 -3.94
C ALA A 68 -5.82 16.14 -4.10
N LYS A 69 -6.92 15.58 -3.60
CA LYS A 69 -8.24 16.21 -3.67
C LYS A 69 -9.13 15.79 -2.51
N GLY A 70 -9.80 16.78 -1.91
CA GLY A 70 -10.87 16.57 -0.95
C GLY A 70 -12.23 16.53 -1.63
N TYR A 71 -13.13 15.73 -1.08
CA TYR A 71 -14.51 15.55 -1.54
C TYR A 71 -15.46 15.63 -0.36
N GLY A 72 -16.55 16.37 -0.50
CA GLY A 72 -17.56 16.56 0.54
C GLY A 72 -17.04 17.36 1.74
N PHE A 73 -17.45 16.97 2.94
CA PHE A 73 -17.23 17.74 4.16
C PHE A 73 -16.42 16.96 5.19
N ALA A 74 -15.49 17.68 5.85
CA ALA A 74 -14.77 17.22 7.04
C ALA A 74 -15.66 17.36 8.30
N ASP A 75 -16.50 18.39 8.31
CA ASP A 75 -17.44 18.68 9.37
C ASP A 75 -18.78 19.12 8.75
N LEU A 76 -19.82 18.31 8.99
CA LEU A 76 -21.17 18.57 8.46
C LEU A 76 -21.88 19.67 9.23
N GLU A 77 -21.61 19.83 10.52
CA GLU A 77 -22.30 20.82 11.37
C GLU A 77 -21.86 22.24 10.99
N ASN A 78 -20.57 22.41 10.72
CA ASN A 78 -19.96 23.69 10.36
C ASN A 78 -19.81 23.89 8.84
N ASN A 79 -20.25 22.94 8.02
CA ASN A 79 -20.07 22.93 6.56
C ASN A 79 -18.59 23.12 6.13
N THR A 80 -17.66 22.59 6.92
CA THR A 80 -16.23 22.66 6.61
C THR A 80 -15.92 21.67 5.50
N ALA A 81 -15.46 22.17 4.36
CA ALA A 81 -15.09 21.33 3.23
C ALA A 81 -13.89 20.42 3.57
N MET A 82 -13.86 19.26 2.94
CA MET A 82 -12.73 18.36 3.04
C MET A 82 -11.52 18.93 2.29
N ASP A 83 -10.38 19.04 2.98
CA ASP A 83 -9.13 19.58 2.45
C ASP A 83 -8.02 18.55 2.68
N PRO A 84 -7.33 18.09 1.61
CA PRO A 84 -6.28 17.08 1.74
C PRO A 84 -5.04 17.55 2.51
N GLU A 85 -4.84 18.87 2.67
CA GLU A 85 -3.68 19.40 3.35
C GLU A 85 -3.93 19.64 4.84
N THR A 86 -5.17 19.94 5.22
CA THR A 86 -5.48 20.40 6.59
C THR A 86 -6.44 19.50 7.36
N THR A 87 -7.22 18.66 6.67
CA THR A 87 -8.16 17.75 7.35
C THR A 87 -7.43 16.61 8.04
N VAL A 88 -7.71 16.43 9.32
CA VAL A 88 -7.13 15.36 10.14
C VAL A 88 -8.05 14.16 10.18
N PHE A 89 -7.47 12.97 10.01
CA PHE A 89 -8.17 11.68 10.07
C PHE A 89 -7.62 10.80 11.17
N GLU A 90 -8.48 9.99 11.76
CA GLU A 90 -8.02 8.87 12.56
C GLU A 90 -7.45 7.77 11.67
N TRP A 91 -6.25 7.31 11.99
CA TRP A 91 -5.56 6.26 11.22
C TRP A 91 -6.19 4.88 11.39
N GLY A 92 -6.99 4.69 12.44
CA GLY A 92 -7.60 3.41 12.72
C GLY A 92 -6.57 2.28 12.76
N SER A 93 -6.86 1.19 12.06
CA SER A 93 -5.97 0.02 12.01
C SER A 93 -4.65 0.23 11.27
N ILE A 94 -4.50 1.31 10.50
CA ILE A 94 -3.21 1.67 9.87
C ILE A 94 -2.15 1.91 10.96
N SER A 95 -2.55 2.35 12.15
CA SER A 95 -1.67 2.50 13.32
C SER A 95 -0.89 1.22 13.66
N LYS A 96 -1.40 0.04 13.29
CA LYS A 96 -0.69 -1.23 13.49
C LYS A 96 0.61 -1.32 12.69
N THR A 97 0.70 -0.60 11.56
CA THR A 97 1.93 -0.54 10.76
C THR A 97 3.09 0.04 11.55
N PHE A 98 2.85 1.06 12.39
CA PHE A 98 3.87 1.64 13.25
C PHE A 98 4.35 0.65 14.32
N VAL A 99 3.43 -0.16 14.85
CA VAL A 99 3.79 -1.24 15.80
C VAL A 99 4.67 -2.28 15.10
N TRP A 100 4.32 -2.70 13.89
CA TRP A 100 5.11 -3.67 13.13
C TRP A 100 6.52 -3.15 12.82
N VAL A 101 6.62 -1.90 12.36
CA VAL A 101 7.93 -1.27 12.11
C VAL A 101 8.75 -1.21 13.40
N SER A 102 8.15 -0.82 14.53
CA SER A 102 8.84 -0.76 15.82
C SER A 102 9.35 -2.13 16.28
N VAL A 103 8.53 -3.19 16.08
CA VAL A 103 8.96 -4.57 16.37
C VAL A 103 10.13 -4.97 15.48
N MET A 104 10.08 -4.65 14.18
CA MET A 104 11.18 -4.98 13.26
C MET A 104 12.48 -4.24 13.60
N GLN A 105 12.40 -3.00 14.07
CA GLN A 105 13.57 -2.27 14.58
C GLN A 105 14.19 -2.97 15.80
N LEU A 106 13.34 -3.51 16.70
CA LEU A 106 13.84 -4.30 17.84
C LEU A 106 14.47 -5.63 17.40
N VAL A 107 13.97 -6.23 16.32
CA VAL A 107 14.59 -7.43 15.71
C VAL A 107 15.95 -7.08 15.10
N GLU A 108 16.05 -5.99 14.36
CA GLU A 108 17.33 -5.51 13.81
C GLU A 108 18.37 -5.24 14.90
N ASP A 109 17.93 -4.65 16.02
CA ASP A 109 18.73 -4.41 17.21
C ASP A 109 19.05 -5.70 18.01
N ARG A 110 18.57 -6.86 17.57
CA ARG A 110 18.69 -8.17 18.25
C ARG A 110 18.10 -8.20 19.66
N LYS A 111 17.14 -7.35 19.95
CA LYS A 111 16.40 -7.32 21.22
C LYS A 111 15.22 -8.26 21.24
N ILE A 112 14.70 -8.59 20.06
CA ILE A 112 13.59 -9.53 19.84
C ILE A 112 13.99 -10.53 18.76
N ASP A 113 13.62 -11.79 18.95
CA ASP A 113 13.67 -12.85 17.96
C ASP A 113 12.22 -13.27 17.66
N LEU A 114 11.83 -13.23 16.38
CA LEU A 114 10.46 -13.53 15.93
C LEU A 114 10.06 -15.00 16.16
N GLU A 115 11.02 -15.92 16.28
CA GLU A 115 10.78 -17.33 16.56
C GLU A 115 10.68 -17.64 18.04
N THR A 116 10.95 -16.66 18.91
CA THR A 116 10.88 -16.81 20.37
C THR A 116 9.49 -16.46 20.89
N ASP A 117 8.98 -17.24 21.83
CA ASP A 117 7.69 -16.99 22.47
C ASP A 117 7.64 -15.59 23.08
N ILE A 118 6.62 -14.81 22.72
CA ILE A 118 6.44 -13.42 23.18
C ILE A 118 6.43 -13.29 24.70
N ARG A 119 6.01 -14.32 25.43
CA ARG A 119 6.00 -14.34 26.90
C ARG A 119 7.38 -14.15 27.50
N THR A 120 8.44 -14.47 26.75
CA THR A 120 9.84 -14.26 27.17
C THR A 120 10.19 -12.78 27.29
N TYR A 121 9.50 -11.93 26.51
CA TYR A 121 9.77 -10.48 26.47
C TYR A 121 8.80 -9.65 27.31
N LEU A 122 7.77 -10.29 27.88
CA LEU A 122 6.74 -9.59 28.64
C LEU A 122 6.89 -9.86 30.14
N PRO A 123 6.51 -8.89 31.00
CA PRO A 123 6.49 -9.10 32.43
C PRO A 123 5.59 -10.28 32.84
N ASP A 124 5.96 -10.97 33.91
CA ASP A 124 5.19 -12.06 34.46
C ASP A 124 3.74 -11.65 34.72
N GLY A 125 2.83 -12.42 34.15
CA GLY A 125 1.39 -12.19 34.32
C GLY A 125 0.77 -11.17 33.38
N PHE A 126 1.54 -10.53 32.50
CA PHE A 126 0.99 -9.56 31.53
C PHE A 126 -0.15 -10.15 30.68
N LEU A 127 -0.01 -11.42 30.25
CA LEU A 127 -0.99 -12.11 29.42
C LEU A 127 -2.01 -12.96 30.19
N LYS A 128 -2.03 -12.90 31.54
CA LYS A 128 -2.89 -13.76 32.39
C LYS A 128 -4.41 -13.62 32.10
N ASN A 129 -4.81 -12.45 31.62
CA ASN A 129 -6.22 -12.14 31.36
C ASN A 129 -6.62 -12.28 29.88
N LEU A 130 -5.69 -12.65 29.00
CA LEU A 130 -6.00 -12.91 27.60
C LEU A 130 -6.59 -14.31 27.49
N ARG A 131 -7.89 -14.36 27.25
CA ARG A 131 -8.58 -15.60 26.88
C ARG A 131 -8.41 -15.77 25.36
N PHE A 132 -7.61 -16.75 24.98
CA PHE A 132 -7.57 -17.23 23.62
C PHE A 132 -8.79 -18.13 23.44
N ALA A 133 -9.70 -17.72 22.55
CA ALA A 133 -10.84 -18.53 22.14
C ALA A 133 -10.41 -19.55 21.08
#